data_167d6379e2571f287a3e4315a4a031e9
#
_entry.id   167d6379e2571f287a3e4315a4a031e9
#
_cell.length_a   1.000
_cell.length_b   1.000
_cell.length_c   1.000
_cell.angle_alpha   90.00
_cell.angle_beta   90.00
_cell.angle_gamma   90.00
#
_symmetry.space_group_name_H-M   'P 1'
#
loop_
_entity.id
_entity.type
_entity.pdbx_description
1 polymer ?
#
loop_
_entity_poly.entity_id
_entity_poly.type
_entity_poly.pdbx_seq_one_letter_code
_entity_poly.pdbx_strand_id
1 'polypeptide(L)'
;MPDKKKKSVSVIRSSAIIKNPVLFEAIGIAPVVAMAVSLKSAIILSFVSLVELLLIECLACLLMKKLKGSVRKMIYAIVGVLINIPLFMLFRYLAPNETASAGIFLPLLAVNSLIALHCERFAVKHNFKATALDAVSAGFSYAAVILIVGVVR
;
A
#
# COMPACT_ATOMS: atom_id res chain seq x y z
N MET A 1 -16.00 -10.45 -27.06
CA MET A 1 -15.05 -10.26 -25.96
C MET A 1 -15.03 -8.82 -25.36
N PRO A 2 -16.13 -8.11 -25.22
CA PRO A 2 -16.13 -6.75 -24.62
C PRO A 2 -16.27 -6.74 -23.09
N ASP A 3 -16.67 -7.85 -22.47
CA ASP A 3 -17.06 -7.88 -21.06
C ASP A 3 -15.90 -7.88 -20.05
N LYS A 4 -14.73 -8.41 -20.43
CA LYS A 4 -13.53 -8.41 -19.57
C LYS A 4 -12.92 -7.01 -19.37
N LYS A 5 -12.97 -6.18 -20.42
CA LYS A 5 -12.44 -4.80 -20.38
C LYS A 5 -13.31 -3.88 -19.51
N LYS A 6 -14.64 -4.02 -19.59
CA LYS A 6 -15.59 -3.29 -18.74
C LYS A 6 -15.43 -3.65 -17.27
N LYS A 7 -15.19 -4.93 -16.95
CA LYS A 7 -14.97 -5.41 -15.58
C LYS A 7 -13.67 -4.89 -14.97
N SER A 8 -12.58 -4.84 -15.75
CA SER A 8 -11.29 -4.27 -15.30
C SER A 8 -11.39 -2.76 -15.05
N VAL A 9 -12.04 -2.02 -15.94
CA VAL A 9 -12.24 -0.57 -15.77
C VAL A 9 -13.14 -0.25 -14.58
N SER A 10 -14.15 -1.06 -14.30
CA SER A 10 -15.02 -0.88 -13.12
C SER A 10 -14.28 -1.17 -11.81
N VAL A 11 -13.36 -2.13 -11.79
CA VAL A 11 -12.52 -2.41 -10.63
C VAL A 11 -11.58 -1.24 -10.37
N ILE A 12 -10.87 -0.76 -11.38
CA ILE A 12 -9.97 0.39 -11.27
C ILE A 12 -10.71 1.65 -10.78
N ARG A 13 -11.89 1.93 -11.34
CA ARG A 13 -12.70 3.09 -10.94
C ARG A 13 -13.26 2.97 -9.52
N SER A 14 -13.65 1.77 -9.09
CA SER A 14 -14.16 1.56 -7.73
C SER A 14 -13.07 1.63 -6.67
N SER A 15 -11.87 1.15 -6.96
CA SER A 15 -10.75 1.18 -6.01
C SER A 15 -10.06 2.54 -5.96
N ALA A 16 -9.89 3.19 -7.11
CA ALA A 16 -9.13 4.44 -7.18
C ALA A 16 -9.91 5.69 -6.69
N ILE A 17 -11.21 5.78 -6.93
CA ILE A 17 -11.95 7.04 -6.71
C ILE A 17 -13.08 6.87 -5.69
N ILE A 18 -13.94 5.86 -5.85
CA ILE A 18 -15.20 5.76 -5.10
C ILE A 18 -15.00 5.08 -3.73
N LYS A 19 -14.01 4.20 -3.62
CA LYS A 19 -13.68 3.46 -2.39
C LYS A 19 -12.21 3.61 -2.01
N ASN A 20 -11.67 4.83 -2.13
CA ASN A 20 -10.34 5.10 -1.62
C ASN A 20 -10.36 4.89 -0.10
N PRO A 21 -9.67 3.85 0.42
CA PRO A 21 -9.72 3.54 1.84
C PRO A 21 -9.13 4.65 2.71
N VAL A 22 -8.23 5.45 2.15
CA VAL A 22 -7.61 6.58 2.87
C VAL A 22 -8.60 7.72 3.05
N LEU A 23 -9.33 8.09 1.99
CA LEU A 23 -10.27 9.20 2.03
C LEU A 23 -11.59 8.83 2.71
N PHE A 24 -12.11 7.61 2.47
CA PHE A 24 -13.40 7.19 3.01
C PHE A 24 -13.33 6.58 4.41
N GLU A 25 -12.26 5.85 4.71
CA GLU A 25 -12.15 5.09 5.96
C GLU A 25 -11.09 5.67 6.91
N ALA A 26 -10.41 6.76 6.51
CA ALA A 26 -9.31 7.38 7.28
C ALA A 26 -8.20 6.38 7.68
N ILE A 27 -8.09 5.27 6.95
CA ILE A 27 -7.14 4.21 7.23
C ILE A 27 -5.80 4.55 6.55
N GLY A 28 -4.71 4.50 7.32
CA GLY A 28 -3.38 4.83 6.82
C GLY A 28 -3.06 6.32 6.73
N ILE A 29 -3.88 7.19 7.30
CA ILE A 29 -3.61 8.64 7.37
C ILE A 29 -2.42 8.95 8.28
N ALA A 30 -2.23 8.20 9.35
CA ALA A 30 -1.18 8.48 10.33
C ALA A 30 0.22 8.60 9.71
N PRO A 31 0.73 7.66 8.91
CA PRO A 31 2.02 7.82 8.24
C PRO A 31 1.99 8.96 7.21
N VAL A 32 0.88 9.19 6.52
CA VAL A 32 0.77 10.28 5.53
C VAL A 32 0.98 11.65 6.19
N VAL A 33 0.29 11.91 7.29
CA VAL A 33 0.39 13.19 8.01
C VAL A 33 1.74 13.34 8.69
N ALA A 34 2.30 12.28 9.25
CA ALA A 34 3.55 12.34 9.98
C ALA A 34 4.77 12.51 9.08
N MET A 35 4.77 11.93 7.89
CA MET A 35 5.96 11.85 7.01
C MET A 35 5.94 12.79 5.82
N ALA A 36 4.80 13.33 5.43
CA ALA A 36 4.72 14.30 4.34
C ALA A 36 5.28 15.68 4.76
N VAL A 37 6.47 15.68 5.39
CA VAL A 37 7.14 16.88 5.87
C VAL A 37 7.83 17.64 4.72
N SER A 38 8.26 16.91 3.69
CA SER A 38 8.85 17.48 2.48
C SER A 38 8.35 16.73 1.25
N LEU A 39 8.36 17.40 0.10
CA LEU A 39 7.96 16.77 -1.17
C LEU A 39 8.83 15.56 -1.50
N LYS A 40 10.13 15.61 -1.21
CA LYS A 40 11.05 14.49 -1.42
C LYS A 40 10.68 13.28 -0.55
N SER A 41 10.43 13.50 0.74
CA SER A 41 9.98 12.45 1.65
C SER A 41 8.63 11.86 1.23
N ALA A 42 7.72 12.70 0.75
CA ALA A 42 6.43 12.24 0.23
C ALA A 42 6.58 11.34 -1.00
N ILE A 43 7.49 11.64 -1.92
CA ILE A 43 7.77 10.80 -3.09
C ILE A 43 8.32 9.44 -2.66
N ILE A 44 9.30 9.41 -1.76
CA ILE A 44 9.88 8.17 -1.24
C ILE A 44 8.80 7.33 -0.57
N LEU A 45 8.01 7.93 0.31
CA LEU A 45 6.93 7.26 1.02
C LEU A 45 5.89 6.67 0.05
N SER A 46 5.53 7.43 -0.98
CA SER A 46 4.59 6.99 -2.02
C SER A 46 5.12 5.77 -2.77
N PHE A 47 6.40 5.76 -3.12
CA PHE A 47 7.02 4.66 -3.82
C PHE A 47 7.12 3.41 -2.94
N VAL A 48 7.60 3.56 -1.71
CA VAL A 48 7.72 2.44 -0.75
C VAL A 48 6.35 1.82 -0.49
N SER A 49 5.34 2.63 -0.19
CA SER A 49 3.99 2.14 0.09
C SER A 49 3.35 1.43 -1.10
N LEU A 50 3.59 1.91 -2.33
CA LEU A 50 3.09 1.27 -3.55
C LEU A 50 3.73 -0.11 -3.75
N VAL A 51 5.06 -0.18 -3.65
CA VAL A 51 5.80 -1.45 -3.81
C VAL A 51 5.41 -2.44 -2.72
N GLU A 52 5.32 -2.00 -1.48
CA GLU A 52 4.96 -2.82 -0.33
C GLU A 52 3.54 -3.37 -0.46
N LEU A 53 2.56 -2.53 -0.79
CA LEU A 53 1.18 -2.93 -1.00
C LEU A 53 1.08 -3.98 -2.11
N LEU A 54 1.74 -3.74 -3.26
CA LEU A 54 1.72 -4.64 -4.40
C LEU A 54 2.32 -6.01 -4.05
N LEU A 55 3.47 -6.03 -3.39
CA LEU A 55 4.14 -7.29 -3.02
C LEU A 55 3.33 -8.08 -2.01
N ILE A 56 2.80 -7.43 -0.98
CA ILE A 56 2.03 -8.11 0.06
C ILE A 56 0.71 -8.63 -0.48
N GLU A 57 0.00 -7.87 -1.33
CA GLU A 57 -1.25 -8.34 -1.95
C GLU A 57 -1.03 -9.52 -2.90
N CYS A 58 0.05 -9.50 -3.69
CA CYS A 58 0.41 -10.62 -4.55
C CYS A 58 0.70 -11.88 -3.72
N LEU A 59 1.48 -11.76 -2.65
CA LEU A 59 1.79 -12.86 -1.73
C LEU A 59 0.53 -13.36 -1.01
N ALA A 60 -0.32 -12.46 -0.57
CA ALA A 60 -1.59 -12.79 0.06
C ALA A 60 -2.50 -13.61 -0.86
N CYS A 61 -2.57 -13.20 -2.13
CA CYS A 61 -3.36 -13.93 -3.13
C CYS A 61 -2.82 -15.35 -3.42
N LEU A 62 -1.50 -15.54 -3.37
CA LEU A 62 -0.88 -16.82 -3.69
C LEU A 62 -0.86 -17.78 -2.50
N LEU A 63 -0.49 -17.30 -1.31
CA LEU A 63 -0.15 -18.16 -0.18
C LEU A 63 -1.22 -18.21 0.90
N MET A 64 -2.00 -17.13 1.07
CA MET A 64 -2.79 -16.95 2.29
C MET A 64 -4.27 -17.27 2.16
N LYS A 65 -4.75 -17.68 0.97
CA LYS A 65 -6.17 -18.01 0.74
C LYS A 65 -6.70 -19.15 1.61
N LYS A 66 -5.83 -20.09 1.99
CA LYS A 66 -6.20 -21.29 2.77
C LYS A 66 -6.14 -21.09 4.29
N LEU A 67 -5.63 -19.96 4.77
CA LEU A 67 -5.43 -19.69 6.19
C LEU A 67 -6.67 -19.07 6.86
N LYS A 68 -6.83 -19.28 8.17
CA LYS A 68 -7.88 -18.64 8.97
C LYS A 68 -7.64 -17.13 9.06
N GLY A 69 -8.69 -16.33 9.05
CA GLY A 69 -8.61 -14.86 8.99
C GLY A 69 -7.78 -14.21 10.09
N SER A 70 -7.85 -14.71 11.33
CA SER A 70 -7.07 -14.16 12.44
C SER A 70 -5.56 -14.39 12.29
N VAL A 71 -5.16 -15.58 11.85
CA VAL A 71 -3.75 -15.94 11.60
C VAL A 71 -3.20 -15.15 10.41
N ARG A 72 -4.03 -14.94 9.38
CA ARG A 72 -3.69 -14.20 8.18
C ARG A 72 -3.24 -12.77 8.48
N LYS A 73 -3.98 -12.06 9.35
CA LYS A 73 -3.64 -10.68 9.73
C LYS A 73 -2.26 -10.57 10.39
N MET A 74 -1.91 -11.54 11.23
CA MET A 74 -0.57 -11.58 11.84
C MET A 74 0.53 -11.81 10.79
N ILE A 75 0.27 -12.70 9.82
CA ILE A 75 1.22 -13.00 8.75
C ILE A 75 1.43 -11.79 7.83
N TYR A 76 0.39 -10.98 7.55
CA TYR A 76 0.56 -9.74 6.78
C TYR A 76 1.57 -8.79 7.44
N ALA A 77 1.51 -8.62 8.75
CA ALA A 77 2.45 -7.77 9.47
C ALA A 77 3.89 -8.33 9.39
N ILE A 78 4.07 -9.64 9.56
CA ILE A 78 5.39 -10.28 9.48
C ILE A 78 5.97 -10.14 8.06
N VAL A 79 5.18 -10.44 7.04
CA VAL A 79 5.59 -10.31 5.63
C VAL A 79 5.86 -8.85 5.28
N GLY A 80 5.03 -7.92 5.77
CA GLY A 80 5.25 -6.49 5.62
C GLY A 80 6.61 -6.05 6.15
N VAL A 81 6.95 -6.45 7.37
CA VAL A 81 8.26 -6.15 7.97
C VAL A 81 9.40 -6.75 7.15
N LEU A 82 9.28 -8.01 6.71
CA LEU A 82 10.31 -8.67 5.89
C LEU A 82 10.55 -7.95 4.55
N ILE A 83 9.52 -7.40 3.93
CA ILE A 83 9.61 -6.63 2.68
C ILE A 83 10.14 -5.22 2.97
N ASN A 84 9.72 -4.62 4.07
CA ASN A 84 10.09 -3.25 4.41
C ASN A 84 11.58 -3.12 4.76
N ILE A 85 12.19 -4.11 5.42
CA ILE A 85 13.61 -4.08 5.80
C ILE A 85 14.54 -3.80 4.60
N PRO A 86 14.52 -4.59 3.51
CA PRO A 86 15.39 -4.33 2.36
C PRO A 86 15.03 -3.00 1.66
N LEU A 87 13.75 -2.62 1.61
CA LEU A 87 13.34 -1.33 1.06
C LEU A 87 13.90 -0.17 1.89
N PHE A 88 13.80 -0.25 3.21
CA PHE A 88 14.37 0.74 4.11
C PHE A 88 15.90 0.88 3.95
N MET A 89 16.62 -0.25 3.87
CA MET A 89 18.07 -0.24 3.64
C MET A 89 18.43 0.38 2.29
N LEU A 90 17.67 0.07 1.25
CA LEU A 90 17.86 0.64 -0.09
C LEU A 90 17.70 2.17 -0.07
N PHE A 91 16.62 2.67 0.53
CA PHE A 91 16.37 4.11 0.59
C PHE A 91 17.32 4.84 1.54
N ARG A 92 17.77 4.20 2.61
CA ARG A 92 18.83 4.74 3.47
C ARG A 92 20.15 4.93 2.71
N TYR A 93 20.43 4.08 1.73
CA TYR A 93 21.60 4.22 0.87
C TYR A 93 21.42 5.29 -0.20
N LEU A 94 20.24 5.33 -0.85
CA LEU A 94 19.95 6.25 -1.96
C LEU A 94 19.67 7.70 -1.51
N ALA A 95 18.98 7.87 -0.39
CA ALA A 95 18.49 9.14 0.11
C ALA A 95 18.60 9.20 1.65
N PRO A 96 19.81 9.27 2.22
CA PRO A 96 20.02 9.17 3.66
C PRO A 96 19.36 10.30 4.45
N ASN A 97 19.37 11.53 3.95
CA ASN A 97 18.80 12.69 4.62
C ASN A 97 17.27 12.61 4.72
N GLU A 98 16.62 12.21 3.63
CA GLU A 98 15.16 12.04 3.56
C GLU A 98 14.71 10.86 4.41
N THR A 99 15.47 9.77 4.38
CA THR A 99 15.20 8.59 5.22
C THR A 99 15.38 8.91 6.71
N ALA A 100 16.38 9.69 7.07
CA ALA A 100 16.59 10.15 8.43
C ALA A 100 15.44 11.08 8.89
N SER A 101 14.96 11.95 8.02
CA SER A 101 13.81 12.82 8.29
C SER A 101 12.50 12.02 8.46
N ALA A 102 12.34 10.93 7.71
CA ALA A 102 11.22 10.01 7.85
C ALA A 102 11.27 9.20 9.16
N GLY A 103 12.48 8.97 9.70
CA GLY A 103 12.69 8.34 11.00
C GLY A 103 11.99 6.99 11.13
N ILE A 104 11.26 6.80 12.24
CA ILE A 104 10.55 5.56 12.58
C ILE A 104 9.31 5.31 11.71
N PHE A 105 8.80 6.33 11.02
CA PHE A 105 7.55 6.19 10.26
C PHE A 105 7.71 5.33 9.02
N LEU A 106 8.89 5.31 8.40
CA LEU A 106 9.16 4.47 7.24
C LEU A 106 9.04 2.97 7.57
N PRO A 107 9.70 2.44 8.62
CA PRO A 107 9.46 1.08 9.07
C PRO A 107 8.03 0.82 9.54
N LEU A 108 7.33 1.84 10.05
CA LEU A 108 5.95 1.70 10.52
C LEU A 108 4.96 1.43 9.37
N LEU A 109 5.32 1.74 8.12
CA LEU A 109 4.52 1.37 6.95
C LEU A 109 4.26 -0.13 6.86
N ALA A 110 5.21 -0.96 7.27
CA ALA A 110 5.10 -2.41 7.26
C ALA A 110 3.86 -2.94 8.02
N VAL A 111 3.44 -2.23 9.06
CA VAL A 111 2.29 -2.59 9.89
C VAL A 111 1.06 -1.74 9.58
N ASN A 112 1.03 -1.09 8.42
CA ASN A 112 -0.08 -0.24 8.04
C ASN A 112 -1.38 -1.03 7.89
N SER A 113 -2.41 -0.59 8.59
CA SER A 113 -3.76 -1.19 8.54
C SER A 113 -4.37 -1.17 7.14
N LEU A 114 -3.95 -0.25 6.27
CA LEU A 114 -4.35 -0.20 4.86
C LEU A 114 -4.03 -1.50 4.14
N ILE A 115 -2.80 -2.02 4.30
CA ILE A 115 -2.34 -3.25 3.65
C ILE A 115 -3.17 -4.44 4.11
N ALA A 116 -3.33 -4.61 5.43
CA ALA A 116 -4.11 -5.70 6.00
C ALA A 116 -5.57 -5.68 5.52
N LEU A 117 -6.16 -4.49 5.45
CA LEU A 117 -7.54 -4.31 5.01
C LEU A 117 -7.72 -4.66 3.52
N HIS A 118 -6.82 -4.16 2.65
CA HIS A 118 -6.86 -4.45 1.22
C HIS A 118 -6.67 -5.94 0.93
N CYS A 119 -5.70 -6.57 1.59
CA CYS A 119 -5.48 -8.01 1.47
C CYS A 119 -6.71 -8.83 1.86
N GLU A 120 -7.38 -8.50 2.96
CA GLU A 120 -8.59 -9.21 3.41
C GLU A 120 -9.82 -8.94 2.54
N ARG A 121 -9.97 -7.73 2.04
CA ARG A 121 -11.13 -7.35 1.23
C ARG A 121 -11.04 -7.85 -0.19
N PHE A 122 -9.87 -7.82 -0.78
CA PHE A 122 -9.70 -8.06 -2.21
C PHE A 122 -8.78 -9.23 -2.54
N ALA A 123 -7.54 -9.24 -2.07
CA ALA A 123 -6.52 -10.19 -2.50
C ALA A 123 -6.91 -11.66 -2.28
N VAL A 124 -7.52 -11.96 -1.13
CA VAL A 124 -7.93 -13.32 -0.77
C VAL A 124 -9.14 -13.83 -1.56
N LYS A 125 -9.99 -12.92 -2.05
CA LYS A 125 -11.27 -13.25 -2.70
C LYS A 125 -11.18 -13.30 -4.23
N HIS A 126 -10.16 -12.69 -4.82
CA HIS A 126 -10.06 -12.53 -6.28
C HIS A 126 -8.86 -13.28 -6.87
N ASN A 127 -8.81 -13.32 -8.21
CA ASN A 127 -7.71 -13.94 -8.95
C ASN A 127 -6.47 -13.05 -8.97
N PHE A 128 -5.28 -13.66 -9.12
CA PHE A 128 -4.00 -12.96 -9.11
C PHE A 128 -3.95 -11.72 -10.02
N LYS A 129 -4.45 -11.82 -11.27
CA LYS A 129 -4.48 -10.69 -12.21
C LYS A 129 -5.37 -9.53 -11.74
N ALA A 130 -6.50 -9.84 -11.13
CA ALA A 130 -7.39 -8.82 -10.58
C ALA A 130 -6.80 -8.18 -9.33
N THR A 131 -6.14 -8.97 -8.48
CA THR A 131 -5.45 -8.50 -7.28
C THR A 131 -4.28 -7.58 -7.62
N ALA A 132 -3.44 -7.94 -8.60
CA ALA A 132 -2.34 -7.07 -9.04
C ALA A 132 -2.84 -5.74 -9.62
N LEU A 133 -3.94 -5.73 -10.37
CA LEU A 133 -4.57 -4.52 -10.88
C LEU A 133 -5.15 -3.65 -9.75
N ASP A 134 -5.75 -4.28 -8.75
CA ASP A 134 -6.29 -3.58 -7.58
C ASP A 134 -5.17 -2.98 -6.73
N ALA A 135 -4.10 -3.74 -6.47
CA ALA A 135 -2.92 -3.28 -5.74
C ALA A 135 -2.28 -2.05 -6.39
N VAL A 136 -2.12 -2.07 -7.71
CA VAL A 136 -1.59 -0.92 -8.45
C VAL A 136 -2.52 0.28 -8.36
N SER A 137 -3.83 0.10 -8.55
CA SER A 137 -4.80 1.20 -8.50
C SER A 137 -4.92 1.80 -7.09
N ALA A 138 -4.92 0.97 -6.06
CA ALA A 138 -4.95 1.39 -4.67
C ALA A 138 -3.65 2.09 -4.26
N GLY A 139 -2.51 1.55 -4.68
CA GLY A 139 -1.20 2.14 -4.43
C GLY A 139 -1.04 3.51 -5.08
N PHE A 140 -1.47 3.68 -6.34
CA PHE A 140 -1.49 4.99 -6.99
C PHE A 140 -2.44 5.97 -6.29
N SER A 141 -3.60 5.52 -5.86
CA SER A 141 -4.56 6.34 -5.14
C SER A 141 -3.99 6.81 -3.80
N TYR A 142 -3.32 5.92 -3.08
CA TYR A 142 -2.63 6.24 -1.83
C TYR A 142 -1.46 7.21 -2.05
N ALA A 143 -0.64 6.96 -3.06
CA ALA A 143 0.46 7.83 -3.46
C ALA A 143 -0.02 9.25 -3.81
N ALA A 144 -1.13 9.37 -4.53
CA ALA A 144 -1.73 10.67 -4.86
C ALA A 144 -2.12 11.46 -3.59
N VAL A 145 -2.71 10.79 -2.59
CA VAL A 145 -3.05 11.45 -1.31
C VAL A 145 -1.80 11.92 -0.58
N ILE A 146 -0.75 11.09 -0.51
CA ILE A 146 0.53 11.45 0.11
C ILE A 146 1.14 12.68 -0.57
N LEU A 147 1.17 12.69 -1.91
CA LEU A 147 1.73 13.80 -2.68
C LEU A 147 0.92 15.08 -2.50
N ILE A 148 -0.41 15.01 -2.50
CA ILE A 148 -1.27 16.19 -2.23
C ILE A 148 -0.96 16.77 -0.85
N VAL A 149 -0.87 15.93 0.19
CA VAL A 149 -0.52 16.37 1.54
C VAL A 149 0.90 16.97 1.58
N GLY A 150 1.85 16.35 0.88
CA GLY A 150 3.24 16.85 0.79
C GLY A 150 3.39 18.17 0.05
N VAL A 151 2.48 18.47 -0.89
CA VAL A 151 2.46 19.76 -1.61
C VAL A 151 1.78 20.87 -0.77
N VAL A 152 0.72 20.53 -0.03
CA VAL A 152 -0.05 21.51 0.77
C VAL A 152 0.72 21.95 2.01
N ARG A 153 1.61 21.12 2.52
CA ARG A 153 2.36 21.37 3.75
C ARG A 153 3.70 22.04 3.48
#